data_3232a9c911b21d412f38c9b99203469d
#
_entry.id   3232a9c911b21d412f38c9b99203469d
#
_cell.length_a   1.000
_cell.length_b   1.000
_cell.length_c   1.000
_cell.angle_alpha   90.00
_cell.angle_beta   90.00
_cell.angle_gamma   90.00
#
_symmetry.space_group_name_H-M   'P 1'
#
loop_
_entity.id
_entity.type
_entity.pdbx_description
1 polymer ?
#
loop_
_entity_poly.entity_id
_entity_poly.type
_entity_poly.pdbx_seq_one_letter_code
_entity_poly.pdbx_strand_id
1 'polypeptide(L)'
;MPDDENLKISQYGNVAVVAVNRPKKLNAMNGATLDELEDSFDRLGGDDATRAVIVTGVGDKAFVAGADIGELAKLGPTSGREASRRGQTVFGKVERLGKPVVAAINGFALGGGLELALACHLRVAVSTAKLGLPEVKLGAIPGYGGTQRLARLVGRGRALEMILTGEPVGAEEAYRIGLVNRVTSAETLLDDTRDLVGKILQNGPLALEYALVAVGEGLETDQDRGLLLESTLFGILCGSQDLKEGMNAFLEKRRAGFTGK
;
A
#
# COMPACT_ATOMS: atom_id res chain seq x y z
N MET A 1 -7.68 16.01 -20.77
CA MET A 1 -6.95 16.10 -19.50
C MET A 1 -5.50 16.36 -19.84
N PRO A 2 -4.77 17.23 -19.12
CA PRO A 2 -3.38 17.51 -19.47
C PRO A 2 -2.54 16.24 -19.42
N ASP A 3 -1.71 16.04 -20.45
CA ASP A 3 -0.78 14.88 -20.56
C ASP A 3 0.40 14.92 -19.57
N ASP A 4 0.40 15.88 -18.63
CA ASP A 4 1.51 16.15 -17.69
C ASP A 4 1.23 15.71 -16.25
N GLU A 5 0.15 14.98 -15.99
CA GLU A 5 -0.13 14.47 -14.65
C GLU A 5 0.78 13.27 -14.32
N ASN A 6 1.47 13.34 -13.16
CA ASN A 6 2.31 12.24 -12.68
C ASN A 6 1.49 11.03 -12.19
N LEU A 7 0.19 11.19 -12.01
CA LEU A 7 -0.75 10.13 -11.66
C LEU A 7 -1.87 10.02 -12.69
N LYS A 8 -2.31 8.79 -12.94
CA LYS A 8 -3.58 8.50 -13.62
C LYS A 8 -4.54 7.85 -12.64
N ILE A 9 -5.72 8.45 -12.45
CA ILE A 9 -6.73 7.90 -11.56
C ILE A 9 -7.93 7.48 -12.39
N SER A 10 -8.36 6.25 -12.21
CA SER A 10 -9.55 5.69 -12.84
C SER A 10 -10.45 5.01 -11.81
N GLN A 11 -11.75 4.96 -12.07
CA GLN A 11 -12.74 4.38 -11.17
C GLN A 11 -13.36 3.14 -11.81
N TYR A 12 -13.44 2.06 -11.04
CA TYR A 12 -14.11 0.81 -11.42
C TYR A 12 -15.14 0.46 -10.34
N GLY A 13 -16.38 0.88 -10.53
CA GLY A 13 -17.39 0.79 -9.49
C GLY A 13 -16.95 1.58 -8.25
N ASN A 14 -16.81 0.91 -7.12
CA ASN A 14 -16.35 1.49 -5.87
C ASN A 14 -14.85 1.29 -5.57
N VAL A 15 -14.05 0.97 -6.59
CA VAL A 15 -12.58 0.78 -6.49
C VAL A 15 -11.88 1.84 -7.32
N ALA A 16 -11.06 2.68 -6.69
CA ALA A 16 -10.18 3.60 -7.37
C ALA A 16 -8.87 2.91 -7.76
N VAL A 17 -8.36 3.17 -8.96
CA VAL A 17 -7.02 2.74 -9.40
C VAL A 17 -6.16 3.98 -9.55
N VAL A 18 -5.10 4.08 -8.75
CA VAL A 18 -4.09 5.15 -8.78
C VAL A 18 -2.84 4.59 -9.44
N ALA A 19 -2.53 5.06 -10.64
CA ALA A 19 -1.37 4.62 -11.39
C ALA A 19 -0.32 5.73 -11.49
N VAL A 20 0.90 5.47 -11.02
CA VAL A 20 2.03 6.39 -11.21
C VAL A 20 2.36 6.45 -12.70
N ASN A 21 2.37 7.67 -13.28
CA ASN A 21 2.41 7.89 -14.72
C ASN A 21 3.65 8.66 -15.17
N ARG A 22 4.80 8.07 -14.97
CA ARG A 22 6.09 8.56 -15.49
C ARG A 22 6.87 7.44 -16.20
N PRO A 23 6.27 6.74 -17.20
CA PRO A 23 6.86 5.51 -17.76
C PRO A 23 8.24 5.73 -18.40
N LYS A 24 8.51 6.91 -18.96
CA LYS A 24 9.84 7.29 -19.50
C LYS A 24 10.94 7.36 -18.42
N LYS A 25 10.57 7.46 -17.16
CA LYS A 25 11.43 7.46 -15.96
C LYS A 25 11.22 6.23 -15.10
N LEU A 26 10.70 5.13 -15.66
CA LEU A 26 10.32 3.92 -14.91
C LEU A 26 9.44 4.22 -13.69
N ASN A 27 8.57 5.20 -13.82
CA ASN A 27 7.67 5.70 -12.77
C ASN A 27 8.38 6.22 -11.50
N ALA A 28 9.66 6.62 -11.59
CA ALA A 28 10.39 7.20 -10.46
C ALA A 28 9.66 8.45 -9.93
N MET A 29 9.52 8.55 -8.62
CA MET A 29 8.78 9.62 -7.95
C MET A 29 9.66 10.85 -7.74
N ASN A 30 9.15 12.00 -8.11
CA ASN A 30 9.68 13.32 -7.75
C ASN A 30 8.76 14.03 -6.73
N GLY A 31 9.13 15.22 -6.31
CA GLY A 31 8.34 16.02 -5.37
C GLY A 31 6.89 16.20 -5.83
N ALA A 32 6.68 16.55 -7.11
CA ALA A 32 5.33 16.73 -7.67
C ALA A 32 4.50 15.43 -7.62
N THR A 33 5.12 14.26 -7.86
CA THR A 33 4.42 12.97 -7.72
C THR A 33 3.98 12.73 -6.27
N LEU A 34 4.80 13.10 -5.28
CA LEU A 34 4.44 12.97 -3.87
C LEU A 34 3.29 13.92 -3.50
N ASP A 35 3.29 15.14 -4.04
CA ASP A 35 2.20 16.11 -3.81
C ASP A 35 0.88 15.60 -4.40
N GLU A 36 0.90 15.11 -5.65
CA GLU A 36 -0.28 14.52 -6.29
C GLU A 36 -0.78 13.25 -5.57
N LEU A 37 0.14 12.40 -5.04
CA LEU A 37 -0.23 11.25 -4.22
C LEU A 37 -0.95 11.70 -2.94
N GLU A 38 -0.39 12.69 -2.24
CA GLU A 38 -1.01 13.21 -1.01
C GLU A 38 -2.42 13.70 -1.27
N ASP A 39 -2.60 14.61 -2.24
CA ASP A 39 -3.90 15.19 -2.60
C ASP A 39 -4.90 14.10 -3.02
N SER A 40 -4.42 13.09 -3.75
CA SER A 40 -5.25 11.97 -4.21
C SER A 40 -5.73 11.11 -3.06
N PHE A 41 -4.85 10.76 -2.12
CA PHE A 41 -5.21 9.94 -0.97
C PHE A 41 -6.07 10.70 0.04
N ASP A 42 -5.88 12.01 0.23
CA ASP A 42 -6.78 12.84 1.02
C ASP A 42 -8.20 12.86 0.42
N ARG A 43 -8.32 13.05 -0.90
CA ARG A 43 -9.61 13.00 -1.59
C ARG A 43 -10.27 11.62 -1.52
N LEU A 44 -9.53 10.54 -1.80
CA LEU A 44 -10.04 9.17 -1.79
C LEU A 44 -10.43 8.71 -0.39
N GLY A 45 -9.75 9.21 0.65
CA GLY A 45 -10.12 8.98 2.04
C GLY A 45 -11.49 9.55 2.38
N GLY A 46 -11.79 10.76 1.93
CA GLY A 46 -13.06 11.45 2.15
C GLY A 46 -14.20 11.10 1.19
N ASP A 47 -13.94 10.29 0.16
CA ASP A 47 -14.96 9.92 -0.84
C ASP A 47 -15.69 8.62 -0.45
N ASP A 48 -16.93 8.74 0.03
CA ASP A 48 -17.76 7.59 0.44
C ASP A 48 -18.07 6.62 -0.72
N ALA A 49 -18.00 7.07 -1.98
CA ALA A 49 -18.20 6.21 -3.13
C ALA A 49 -17.01 5.26 -3.38
N THR A 50 -15.81 5.65 -2.93
CA THR A 50 -14.61 4.83 -3.01
C THR A 50 -14.48 3.94 -1.77
N ARG A 51 -14.46 2.63 -1.95
CA ARG A 51 -14.37 1.65 -0.86
C ARG A 51 -13.03 0.91 -0.78
N ALA A 52 -12.23 0.96 -1.84
CA ALA A 52 -10.88 0.42 -1.87
C ALA A 52 -10.04 1.14 -2.92
N VAL A 53 -8.72 1.05 -2.79
CA VAL A 53 -7.76 1.63 -3.72
C VAL A 53 -6.79 0.55 -4.21
N ILE A 54 -6.52 0.54 -5.52
CA ILE A 54 -5.43 -0.21 -6.13
C ILE A 54 -4.36 0.78 -6.56
N VAL A 55 -3.11 0.57 -6.15
CA VAL A 55 -1.96 1.36 -6.60
C VAL A 55 -1.15 0.56 -7.60
N THR A 56 -0.77 1.15 -8.72
CA THR A 56 0.04 0.50 -9.77
C THR A 56 0.93 1.49 -10.50
N GLY A 57 1.72 1.04 -11.46
CA GLY A 57 2.49 1.89 -12.37
C GLY A 57 1.95 1.82 -13.80
N VAL A 58 2.02 2.92 -14.55
CA VAL A 58 1.69 2.92 -15.99
C VAL A 58 2.78 2.20 -16.78
N GLY A 59 2.37 1.36 -17.73
CA GLY A 59 3.27 0.54 -18.54
C GLY A 59 3.52 -0.84 -17.96
N ASP A 60 4.47 -1.54 -18.54
CA ASP A 60 4.77 -2.95 -18.27
C ASP A 60 6.11 -3.20 -17.55
N LYS A 61 6.94 -2.15 -17.39
CA LYS A 61 8.31 -2.29 -16.89
C LYS A 61 8.44 -2.07 -15.39
N ALA A 62 7.70 -1.11 -14.84
CA ALA A 62 7.88 -0.71 -13.45
C ALA A 62 6.55 -0.33 -12.79
N PHE A 63 6.39 -0.79 -11.59
CA PHE A 63 5.50 -0.20 -10.60
C PHE A 63 6.01 1.20 -10.29
N VAL A 64 7.12 1.30 -9.57
CA VAL A 64 7.89 2.52 -9.30
C VAL A 64 9.35 2.14 -9.07
N ALA A 65 10.27 2.70 -9.84
CA ALA A 65 11.70 2.39 -9.73
C ALA A 65 12.48 3.42 -8.89
N GLY A 66 11.91 3.82 -7.76
CA GLY A 66 12.58 4.67 -6.77
C GLY A 66 12.17 6.13 -6.81
N ALA A 67 12.93 6.96 -6.11
CA ALA A 67 12.83 8.42 -6.17
C ALA A 67 13.66 8.97 -7.35
N ASP A 68 13.34 10.17 -7.82
CA ASP A 68 14.09 10.83 -8.90
C ASP A 68 15.50 11.21 -8.40
N ILE A 69 16.51 10.52 -8.92
CA ILE A 69 17.92 10.69 -8.52
C ILE A 69 18.40 12.13 -8.77
N GLY A 70 17.87 12.82 -9.80
CA GLY A 70 18.23 14.19 -10.10
C GLY A 70 17.77 15.18 -9.01
N GLU A 71 16.71 14.88 -8.28
CA GLU A 71 16.28 15.64 -7.10
C GLU A 71 17.11 15.26 -5.87
N LEU A 72 17.31 13.97 -5.62
CA LEU A 72 18.07 13.49 -4.47
C LEU A 72 19.51 14.01 -4.45
N ALA A 73 20.17 14.10 -5.61
CA ALA A 73 21.55 14.57 -5.73
C ALA A 73 21.75 16.05 -5.29
N LYS A 74 20.66 16.82 -5.15
CA LYS A 74 20.69 18.24 -4.74
C LYS A 74 20.46 18.44 -3.25
N LEU A 75 20.17 17.37 -2.51
CA LEU A 75 19.80 17.45 -1.10
C LEU A 75 21.04 17.63 -0.20
N GLY A 76 20.94 18.57 0.73
CA GLY A 76 21.83 18.67 1.88
C GLY A 76 21.23 18.02 3.13
N PRO A 77 21.91 18.08 4.28
CA PRO A 77 21.43 17.39 5.49
C PRO A 77 20.01 17.80 5.94
N THR A 78 19.71 19.08 5.94
CA THR A 78 18.39 19.61 6.36
C THR A 78 17.31 19.25 5.34
N SER A 79 17.53 19.60 4.07
CA SER A 79 16.55 19.31 3.00
C SER A 79 16.37 17.80 2.77
N GLY A 80 17.41 16.99 2.98
CA GLY A 80 17.32 15.53 2.93
C GLY A 80 16.41 14.96 4.03
N ARG A 81 16.55 15.49 5.28
CA ARG A 81 15.65 15.14 6.38
C ARG A 81 14.20 15.54 6.09
N GLU A 82 13.98 16.75 5.54
CA GLU A 82 12.66 17.23 5.18
C GLU A 82 12.02 16.38 4.07
N ALA A 83 12.76 16.06 3.01
CA ALA A 83 12.32 15.20 1.94
C ALA A 83 11.96 13.78 2.43
N SER A 84 12.77 13.21 3.33
CA SER A 84 12.48 11.94 3.98
C SER A 84 11.17 12.00 4.77
N ARG A 85 11.00 13.00 5.63
CA ARG A 85 9.76 13.18 6.40
C ARG A 85 8.55 13.41 5.52
N ARG A 86 8.70 14.15 4.41
CA ARG A 86 7.63 14.36 3.42
C ARG A 86 7.14 13.02 2.85
N GLY A 87 8.07 12.18 2.34
CA GLY A 87 7.72 10.86 1.83
C GLY A 87 7.09 9.95 2.89
N GLN A 88 7.61 9.96 4.13
CA GLN A 88 7.02 9.21 5.25
C GLN A 88 5.59 9.67 5.56
N THR A 89 5.32 10.97 5.52
CA THR A 89 3.98 11.53 5.73
C THR A 89 3.01 11.08 4.65
N VAL A 90 3.39 11.20 3.38
CA VAL A 90 2.55 10.80 2.23
C VAL A 90 2.24 9.31 2.29
N PHE A 91 3.25 8.47 2.51
CA PHE A 91 3.05 7.01 2.60
C PHE A 91 2.27 6.61 3.85
N GLY A 92 2.40 7.36 4.94
CA GLY A 92 1.55 7.19 6.11
C GLY A 92 0.07 7.46 5.85
N LYS A 93 -0.28 8.36 4.91
CA LYS A 93 -1.67 8.56 4.47
C LYS A 93 -2.21 7.36 3.68
N VAL A 94 -1.37 6.72 2.87
CA VAL A 94 -1.72 5.47 2.18
C VAL A 94 -2.04 4.37 3.19
N GLU A 95 -1.17 4.20 4.18
CA GLU A 95 -1.25 3.18 5.22
C GLU A 95 -2.45 3.37 6.16
N ARG A 96 -2.81 4.62 6.45
CA ARG A 96 -3.92 4.98 7.37
C ARG A 96 -5.18 5.47 6.66
N LEU A 97 -5.40 5.06 5.40
CA LEU A 97 -6.54 5.51 4.60
C LEU A 97 -7.91 5.12 5.19
N GLY A 98 -7.97 4.11 6.07
CA GLY A 98 -9.23 3.54 6.58
C GLY A 98 -9.96 2.66 5.57
N LYS A 99 -9.44 2.53 4.35
CA LYS A 99 -9.98 1.68 3.28
C LYS A 99 -8.88 0.74 2.78
N PRO A 100 -9.21 -0.49 2.33
CA PRO A 100 -8.21 -1.40 1.78
C PRO A 100 -7.43 -0.78 0.62
N VAL A 101 -6.10 -0.79 0.70
CA VAL A 101 -5.19 -0.37 -0.36
C VAL A 101 -4.35 -1.56 -0.78
N VAL A 102 -4.35 -1.88 -2.07
CA VAL A 102 -3.60 -3.01 -2.63
C VAL A 102 -2.61 -2.52 -3.67
N ALA A 103 -1.33 -2.83 -3.51
CA ALA A 103 -0.33 -2.60 -4.55
C ALA A 103 -0.43 -3.72 -5.61
N ALA A 104 -0.68 -3.34 -6.86
CA ALA A 104 -0.58 -4.20 -8.04
C ALA A 104 0.77 -3.93 -8.72
N ILE A 105 1.76 -4.75 -8.40
CA ILE A 105 3.18 -4.53 -8.77
C ILE A 105 3.42 -5.13 -10.15
N ASN A 106 3.42 -4.27 -11.16
CA ASN A 106 3.53 -4.62 -12.59
C ASN A 106 4.98 -4.73 -13.11
N GLY A 107 5.99 -4.70 -12.24
CA GLY A 107 7.40 -4.78 -12.65
C GLY A 107 8.34 -4.39 -11.51
N PHE A 108 9.30 -3.49 -11.79
CA PHE A 108 10.24 -3.01 -10.78
C PHE A 108 9.54 -2.24 -9.66
N ALA A 109 9.73 -2.67 -8.41
CA ALA A 109 9.38 -1.94 -7.20
C ALA A 109 10.67 -1.74 -6.38
N LEU A 110 11.38 -0.64 -6.64
CA LEU A 110 12.72 -0.41 -6.09
C LEU A 110 12.75 0.87 -5.25
N GLY A 111 13.53 0.88 -4.17
CA GLY A 111 13.68 2.04 -3.31
C GLY A 111 12.34 2.61 -2.85
N GLY A 112 12.10 3.90 -3.06
CA GLY A 112 10.81 4.54 -2.78
C GLY A 112 9.59 3.83 -3.36
N GLY A 113 9.76 3.07 -4.45
CA GLY A 113 8.69 2.26 -5.03
C GLY A 113 8.34 1.04 -4.17
N LEU A 114 9.33 0.34 -3.62
CA LEU A 114 9.05 -0.70 -2.65
C LEU A 114 8.50 -0.09 -1.35
N GLU A 115 8.97 1.09 -0.94
CA GLU A 115 8.46 1.79 0.24
C GLU A 115 6.97 2.17 0.09
N LEU A 116 6.54 2.60 -1.12
CA LEU A 116 5.13 2.83 -1.44
C LEU A 116 4.33 1.52 -1.39
N ALA A 117 4.85 0.45 -1.98
CA ALA A 117 4.19 -0.87 -1.93
C ALA A 117 4.06 -1.41 -0.50
N LEU A 118 5.05 -1.15 0.36
CA LEU A 118 5.03 -1.52 1.78
C LEU A 118 4.02 -0.69 2.59
N ALA A 119 3.70 0.53 2.18
CA ALA A 119 2.65 1.35 2.78
C ALA A 119 1.23 0.91 2.36
N CYS A 120 1.08 0.13 1.29
CA CYS A 120 -0.19 -0.52 0.97
C CYS A 120 -0.44 -1.71 1.90
N HIS A 121 -1.72 -2.01 2.18
CA HIS A 121 -2.08 -3.11 3.07
C HIS A 121 -1.73 -4.48 2.50
N LEU A 122 -1.97 -4.68 1.20
CA LEU A 122 -1.68 -5.93 0.49
C LEU A 122 -0.87 -5.65 -0.78
N ARG A 123 -0.18 -6.68 -1.29
CA ARG A 123 0.68 -6.61 -2.48
C ARG A 123 0.44 -7.83 -3.35
N VAL A 124 0.10 -7.59 -4.62
CA VAL A 124 0.03 -8.60 -5.68
C VAL A 124 1.13 -8.25 -6.69
N ALA A 125 1.97 -9.19 -7.08
CA ALA A 125 3.09 -8.93 -7.97
C ALA A 125 3.05 -9.82 -9.20
N VAL A 126 3.47 -9.30 -10.35
CA VAL A 126 3.72 -10.15 -11.52
C VAL A 126 4.93 -11.06 -11.27
N SER A 127 4.94 -12.25 -11.87
CA SER A 127 6.04 -13.22 -11.70
C SER A 127 7.42 -12.69 -12.09
N THR A 128 7.46 -11.69 -12.98
CA THR A 128 8.70 -11.03 -13.43
C THR A 128 9.14 -9.88 -12.54
N ALA A 129 8.36 -9.50 -11.52
CA ALA A 129 8.65 -8.35 -10.65
C ALA A 129 9.97 -8.52 -9.88
N LYS A 130 10.63 -7.39 -9.66
CA LYS A 130 11.83 -7.28 -8.83
C LYS A 130 11.58 -6.24 -7.74
N LEU A 131 11.74 -6.66 -6.49
CA LEU A 131 11.45 -5.86 -5.31
C LEU A 131 12.72 -5.69 -4.47
N GLY A 132 13.09 -4.46 -4.13
CA GLY A 132 14.31 -4.22 -3.35
C GLY A 132 14.47 -2.79 -2.85
N LEU A 133 15.44 -2.62 -1.94
CA LEU A 133 15.84 -1.32 -1.39
C LEU A 133 17.34 -1.09 -1.69
N PRO A 134 17.69 -0.65 -2.90
CA PRO A 134 19.08 -0.57 -3.35
C PRO A 134 19.81 0.72 -2.93
N GLU A 135 19.24 1.53 -2.04
CA GLU A 135 19.74 2.86 -1.67
C GLU A 135 21.20 2.83 -1.18
N VAL A 136 21.62 1.75 -0.52
CA VAL A 136 23.00 1.61 -0.04
C VAL A 136 24.04 1.60 -1.16
N LYS A 137 23.65 1.19 -2.38
CA LYS A 137 24.52 1.25 -3.57
C LYS A 137 24.78 2.69 -4.02
N LEU A 138 23.98 3.63 -3.56
CA LEU A 138 24.14 5.08 -3.79
C LEU A 138 24.70 5.82 -2.56
N GLY A 139 25.10 5.10 -1.50
CA GLY A 139 25.57 5.68 -0.26
C GLY A 139 24.45 6.29 0.60
N ALA A 140 23.21 5.88 0.38
CA ALA A 140 22.03 6.30 1.14
C ALA A 140 21.36 5.12 1.88
N ILE A 141 20.34 5.40 2.64
CA ILE A 141 19.43 4.41 3.21
C ILE A 141 18.00 4.66 2.69
N PRO A 142 17.09 3.68 2.73
CA PRO A 142 15.67 3.90 2.48
C PRO A 142 15.13 5.03 3.36
N GLY A 143 14.51 6.05 2.75
CA GLY A 143 14.14 7.28 3.44
C GLY A 143 12.64 7.45 3.72
N TYR A 144 11.78 6.71 3.03
CA TYR A 144 10.32 6.88 3.12
C TYR A 144 9.64 5.81 4.00
N GLY A 145 10.42 5.13 4.84
CA GLY A 145 9.95 4.16 5.84
C GLY A 145 10.29 2.71 5.54
N GLY A 146 11.07 2.43 4.48
CA GLY A 146 11.44 1.08 4.06
C GLY A 146 12.19 0.29 5.14
N THR A 147 13.10 0.94 5.87
CA THR A 147 13.83 0.29 6.97
C THR A 147 12.90 -0.20 8.07
N GLN A 148 11.77 0.47 8.29
CA GLN A 148 10.82 0.17 9.35
C GLN A 148 9.76 -0.83 8.89
N ARG A 149 9.09 -0.54 7.75
CA ARG A 149 8.01 -1.40 7.24
C ARG A 149 8.50 -2.75 6.77
N LEU A 150 9.64 -2.80 6.06
CA LEU A 150 10.19 -4.08 5.60
C LEU A 150 10.56 -4.99 6.78
N ALA A 151 11.25 -4.45 7.80
CA ALA A 151 11.68 -5.25 8.95
C ALA A 151 10.51 -5.79 9.77
N ARG A 152 9.41 -5.03 9.88
CA ARG A 152 8.18 -5.48 10.53
C ARG A 152 7.45 -6.56 9.73
N LEU A 153 7.53 -6.50 8.41
CA LEU A 153 6.81 -7.42 7.54
C LEU A 153 7.55 -8.76 7.36
N VAL A 154 8.85 -8.74 7.03
CA VAL A 154 9.61 -9.96 6.68
C VAL A 154 10.58 -10.40 7.77
N GLY A 155 10.61 -9.69 8.88
CA GLY A 155 11.54 -9.91 9.98
C GLY A 155 12.92 -9.27 9.74
N ARG A 156 13.61 -9.00 10.87
CA ARG A 156 14.87 -8.23 10.87
C ARG A 156 15.95 -8.82 9.97
N GLY A 157 16.13 -10.16 9.97
CA GLY A 157 17.21 -10.80 9.21
C GLY A 157 17.05 -10.60 7.70
N ARG A 158 15.86 -10.87 7.17
CA ARG A 158 15.57 -10.70 5.74
C ARG A 158 15.62 -9.23 5.31
N ALA A 159 15.09 -8.34 6.14
CA ALA A 159 15.16 -6.91 5.84
C ALA A 159 16.60 -6.41 5.78
N LEU A 160 17.45 -6.80 6.72
CA LEU A 160 18.87 -6.43 6.71
C LEU A 160 19.61 -7.01 5.50
N GLU A 161 19.38 -8.27 5.13
CA GLU A 161 19.95 -8.87 3.93
C GLU A 161 19.63 -8.04 2.68
N MET A 162 18.33 -7.74 2.45
CA MET A 162 17.88 -6.95 1.30
C MET A 162 18.42 -5.52 1.31
N ILE A 163 18.45 -4.87 2.48
CA ILE A 163 18.92 -3.47 2.58
C ILE A 163 20.45 -3.39 2.47
N LEU A 164 21.19 -4.24 3.16
CA LEU A 164 22.66 -4.14 3.22
C LEU A 164 23.34 -4.60 1.91
N THR A 165 22.76 -5.56 1.21
CA THR A 165 23.24 -5.97 -0.11
C THR A 165 22.74 -5.03 -1.21
N GLY A 166 21.56 -4.41 -1.01
CA GLY A 166 20.86 -3.66 -2.05
C GLY A 166 20.42 -4.53 -3.22
N GLU A 167 20.42 -5.87 -3.07
CA GLU A 167 20.01 -6.80 -4.13
C GLU A 167 18.49 -7.00 -4.10
N PRO A 168 17.80 -6.83 -5.26
CA PRO A 168 16.38 -7.07 -5.32
C PRO A 168 16.07 -8.57 -5.34
N VAL A 169 14.96 -8.95 -4.71
CA VAL A 169 14.40 -10.29 -4.78
C VAL A 169 13.39 -10.41 -5.93
N GLY A 170 13.24 -11.62 -6.49
CA GLY A 170 12.17 -11.93 -7.45
C GLY A 170 10.83 -12.16 -6.75
N ALA A 171 9.75 -12.20 -7.54
CA ALA A 171 8.38 -12.34 -7.05
C ALA A 171 8.16 -13.61 -6.21
N GLU A 172 8.71 -14.74 -6.64
CA GLU A 172 8.57 -16.02 -5.93
C GLU A 172 9.24 -15.98 -4.55
N GLU A 173 10.47 -15.42 -4.46
CA GLU A 173 11.14 -15.23 -3.18
C GLU A 173 10.39 -14.21 -2.32
N ALA A 174 9.89 -13.13 -2.91
CA ALA A 174 9.06 -12.15 -2.22
C ALA A 174 7.79 -12.78 -1.62
N TYR A 175 7.17 -13.72 -2.33
CA TYR A 175 6.04 -14.50 -1.82
C TYR A 175 6.47 -15.43 -0.68
N ARG A 176 7.57 -16.16 -0.87
CA ARG A 176 8.10 -17.11 0.13
C ARG A 176 8.44 -16.46 1.47
N ILE A 177 8.93 -15.20 1.45
CA ILE A 177 9.28 -14.45 2.68
C ILE A 177 8.12 -13.60 3.23
N GLY A 178 6.93 -13.65 2.61
CA GLY A 178 5.77 -12.86 3.02
C GLY A 178 5.79 -11.39 2.59
N LEU A 179 6.72 -10.99 1.71
CA LEU A 179 6.79 -9.62 1.20
C LEU A 179 5.62 -9.31 0.26
N VAL A 180 5.13 -10.28 -0.51
CA VAL A 180 3.91 -10.16 -1.32
C VAL A 180 2.90 -11.24 -0.96
N ASN A 181 1.61 -10.94 -1.14
CA ASN A 181 0.50 -11.83 -0.79
C ASN A 181 0.16 -12.80 -1.92
N ARG A 182 0.46 -12.44 -3.18
CA ARG A 182 0.18 -13.25 -4.37
C ARG A 182 1.18 -12.94 -5.47
N VAL A 183 1.44 -13.96 -6.30
CA VAL A 183 2.15 -13.84 -7.57
C VAL A 183 1.19 -14.23 -8.69
N THR A 184 1.22 -13.47 -9.79
CA THR A 184 0.33 -13.65 -10.94
C THR A 184 1.07 -13.37 -12.26
N SER A 185 0.39 -13.55 -13.39
CA SER A 185 0.93 -13.17 -14.69
C SER A 185 0.76 -11.67 -14.97
N ALA A 186 1.51 -11.14 -15.93
CA ALA A 186 1.39 -9.74 -16.31
C ALA A 186 0.00 -9.44 -16.91
N GLU A 187 -0.57 -10.39 -17.64
CA GLU A 187 -1.85 -10.26 -18.33
C GLU A 187 -3.02 -10.19 -17.35
N THR A 188 -2.91 -10.88 -16.20
CA THR A 188 -4.03 -10.99 -15.23
C THR A 188 -3.87 -10.13 -13.98
N LEU A 189 -2.76 -9.39 -13.83
CA LEU A 189 -2.42 -8.65 -12.61
C LEU A 189 -3.58 -7.80 -12.08
N LEU A 190 -4.16 -6.94 -12.91
CA LEU A 190 -5.23 -6.04 -12.47
C LEU A 190 -6.52 -6.80 -12.18
N ASP A 191 -6.84 -7.83 -12.95
CA ASP A 191 -8.03 -8.64 -12.74
C ASP A 191 -7.93 -9.47 -11.46
N ASP A 192 -6.79 -10.14 -11.23
CA ASP A 192 -6.53 -10.88 -9.99
C ASP A 192 -6.51 -9.96 -8.75
N THR A 193 -6.02 -8.73 -8.92
CA THR A 193 -6.05 -7.74 -7.85
C THR A 193 -7.48 -7.26 -7.58
N ARG A 194 -8.29 -7.02 -8.62
CA ARG A 194 -9.72 -6.67 -8.48
C ARG A 194 -10.52 -7.79 -7.84
N ASP A 195 -10.23 -9.04 -8.21
CA ASP A 195 -10.87 -10.22 -7.59
C ASP A 195 -10.56 -10.30 -6.09
N LEU A 196 -9.31 -10.03 -5.70
CA LEU A 196 -8.93 -9.94 -4.29
C LEU A 196 -9.69 -8.83 -3.57
N VAL A 197 -9.71 -7.63 -4.14
CA VAL A 197 -10.45 -6.48 -3.59
C VAL A 197 -11.95 -6.79 -3.55
N GLY A 198 -12.52 -7.40 -4.59
CA GLY A 198 -13.92 -7.82 -4.62
C GLY A 198 -14.30 -8.76 -3.48
N LYS A 199 -13.42 -9.72 -3.13
CA LYS A 199 -13.62 -10.60 -1.97
C LYS A 199 -13.59 -9.83 -0.65
N ILE A 200 -12.68 -8.85 -0.52
CA ILE A 200 -12.61 -8.00 0.68
C ILE A 200 -13.90 -7.18 0.81
N LEU A 201 -14.35 -6.55 -0.27
CA LEU A 201 -15.51 -5.65 -0.26
C LEU A 201 -16.88 -6.35 -0.09
N GLN A 202 -16.91 -7.67 -0.06
CA GLN A 202 -18.09 -8.44 0.35
C GLN A 202 -18.36 -8.36 1.86
N ASN A 203 -17.38 -7.92 2.64
CA ASN A 203 -17.46 -7.81 4.10
C ASN A 203 -17.95 -6.41 4.54
N GLY A 204 -18.36 -6.30 5.79
CA GLY A 204 -18.85 -5.04 6.36
C GLY A 204 -17.81 -3.94 6.38
N PRO A 205 -18.12 -2.74 5.84
CA PRO A 205 -17.14 -1.64 5.72
C PRO A 205 -16.49 -1.25 7.04
N LEU A 206 -17.29 -1.06 8.10
CA LEU A 206 -16.76 -0.71 9.43
C LEU A 206 -15.85 -1.83 10.00
N ALA A 207 -16.20 -3.09 9.75
CA ALA A 207 -15.38 -4.21 10.20
C ALA A 207 -14.02 -4.23 9.46
N LEU A 208 -14.00 -3.90 8.17
CA LEU A 208 -12.74 -3.77 7.41
C LEU A 208 -11.89 -2.61 7.91
N GLU A 209 -12.49 -1.43 8.12
CA GLU A 209 -11.81 -0.25 8.65
C GLU A 209 -11.19 -0.54 10.02
N TYR A 210 -11.98 -1.08 10.94
CA TYR A 210 -11.50 -1.35 12.30
C TYR A 210 -10.49 -2.50 12.38
N ALA A 211 -10.57 -3.48 11.46
CA ALA A 211 -9.54 -4.50 11.33
C ALA A 211 -8.20 -3.89 10.87
N LEU A 212 -8.22 -2.95 9.90
CA LEU A 212 -7.03 -2.24 9.47
C LEU A 212 -6.42 -1.42 10.62
N VAL A 213 -7.26 -0.70 11.39
CA VAL A 213 -6.81 0.08 12.57
C VAL A 213 -6.26 -0.85 13.64
N ALA A 214 -6.98 -1.91 14.01
CA ALA A 214 -6.54 -2.83 15.08
C ALA A 214 -5.18 -3.48 14.76
N VAL A 215 -4.98 -3.92 13.52
CA VAL A 215 -3.71 -4.53 13.10
C VAL A 215 -2.61 -3.47 13.00
N GLY A 216 -2.88 -2.33 12.33
CA GLY A 216 -1.88 -1.29 12.10
C GLY A 216 -1.38 -0.66 13.40
N GLU A 217 -2.30 -0.12 14.22
CA GLU A 217 -1.95 0.55 15.48
C GLU A 217 -1.51 -0.46 16.55
N GLY A 218 -2.06 -1.69 16.52
CA GLY A 218 -1.66 -2.76 17.46
C GLY A 218 -0.21 -3.18 17.29
N LEU A 219 0.33 -3.18 16.07
CA LEU A 219 1.74 -3.49 15.80
C LEU A 219 2.71 -2.36 16.20
N GLU A 220 2.20 -1.14 16.46
CA GLU A 220 3.00 0.01 16.89
C GLU A 220 3.05 0.16 18.43
N THR A 221 2.43 -0.78 19.18
CA THR A 221 2.39 -0.77 20.65
C THR A 221 2.73 -2.13 21.24
N ASP A 222 2.73 -2.24 22.58
CA ASP A 222 2.83 -3.55 23.26
C ASP A 222 1.52 -4.35 23.10
N GLN A 223 1.64 -5.67 23.29
CA GLN A 223 0.51 -6.59 23.05
C GLN A 223 -0.71 -6.27 23.94
N ASP A 224 -0.51 -5.89 25.18
CA ASP A 224 -1.63 -5.63 26.10
C ASP A 224 -2.45 -4.40 25.66
N ARG A 225 -1.78 -3.36 25.18
CA ARG A 225 -2.44 -2.18 24.60
C ARG A 225 -3.08 -2.50 23.26
N GLY A 226 -2.45 -3.32 22.42
CA GLY A 226 -3.05 -3.81 21.18
C GLY A 226 -4.34 -4.58 21.44
N LEU A 227 -4.36 -5.49 22.43
CA LEU A 227 -5.56 -6.23 22.85
C LEU A 227 -6.64 -5.33 23.44
N LEU A 228 -6.27 -4.29 24.18
CA LEU A 228 -7.21 -3.29 24.67
C LEU A 228 -7.87 -2.51 23.52
N LEU A 229 -7.08 -2.10 22.50
CA LEU A 229 -7.59 -1.46 21.30
C LEU A 229 -8.57 -2.40 20.57
N GLU A 230 -8.17 -3.65 20.32
CA GLU A 230 -9.00 -4.65 19.65
C GLU A 230 -10.35 -4.84 20.37
N SER A 231 -10.34 -5.02 21.69
CA SER A 231 -11.56 -5.19 22.47
C SER A 231 -12.45 -3.95 22.44
N THR A 232 -11.85 -2.76 22.42
CA THR A 232 -12.59 -1.49 22.29
C THR A 232 -13.28 -1.37 20.94
N LEU A 233 -12.55 -1.61 19.83
CA LEU A 233 -13.08 -1.57 18.48
C LEU A 233 -14.15 -2.65 18.26
N PHE A 234 -13.95 -3.86 18.80
CA PHE A 234 -14.95 -4.92 18.78
C PHE A 234 -16.23 -4.50 19.48
N GLY A 235 -16.10 -3.89 20.67
CA GLY A 235 -17.25 -3.36 21.44
C GLY A 235 -18.04 -2.31 20.64
N ILE A 236 -17.36 -1.40 19.93
CA ILE A 236 -18.00 -0.41 19.06
C ILE A 236 -18.77 -1.10 17.93
N LEU A 237 -18.16 -2.09 17.27
CA LEU A 237 -18.82 -2.87 16.21
C LEU A 237 -20.08 -3.59 16.71
N CYS A 238 -20.10 -4.05 17.97
CA CYS A 238 -21.29 -4.68 18.55
C CYS A 238 -22.52 -3.74 18.58
N GLY A 239 -22.32 -2.43 18.52
CA GLY A 239 -23.40 -1.44 18.39
C GLY A 239 -23.87 -1.20 16.95
N SER A 240 -23.14 -1.66 15.93
CA SER A 240 -23.42 -1.36 14.53
C SER A 240 -24.62 -2.11 13.96
N GLN A 241 -25.24 -1.53 12.92
CA GLN A 241 -26.29 -2.22 12.16
C GLN A 241 -25.68 -3.36 11.33
N ASP A 242 -24.48 -3.18 10.81
CA ASP A 242 -23.77 -4.17 9.99
C ASP A 242 -23.49 -5.47 10.78
N LEU A 243 -23.11 -5.40 12.06
CA LEU A 243 -22.93 -6.61 12.85
C LEU A 243 -24.25 -7.36 13.03
N LYS A 244 -25.35 -6.65 13.33
CA LYS A 244 -26.67 -7.26 13.47
C LYS A 244 -27.13 -7.93 12.18
N GLU A 245 -26.96 -7.23 11.05
CA GLU A 245 -27.24 -7.77 9.72
C GLU A 245 -26.40 -9.00 9.42
N GLY A 246 -25.09 -8.94 9.66
CA GLY A 246 -24.18 -10.06 9.42
C GLY A 246 -24.56 -11.30 10.22
N MET A 247 -24.90 -11.16 11.50
CA MET A 247 -25.34 -12.26 12.37
C MET A 247 -26.69 -12.84 11.92
N ASN A 248 -27.66 -11.99 11.59
CA ASN A 248 -28.96 -12.45 11.08
C ASN A 248 -28.84 -13.18 9.74
N ALA A 249 -28.09 -12.58 8.81
CA ALA A 249 -27.86 -13.17 7.50
C ALA A 249 -27.18 -14.56 7.60
N PHE A 250 -26.21 -14.71 8.53
CA PHE A 250 -25.55 -15.99 8.79
C PHE A 250 -26.53 -17.05 9.31
N LEU A 251 -27.38 -16.71 10.31
CA LEU A 251 -28.37 -17.61 10.87
C LEU A 251 -29.44 -18.00 9.85
N GLU A 252 -29.83 -17.06 8.98
CA GLU A 252 -30.82 -17.25 7.92
C GLU A 252 -30.22 -17.86 6.65
N LYS A 253 -28.92 -18.14 6.60
CA LYS A 253 -28.17 -18.68 5.44
C LYS A 253 -28.38 -17.87 4.16
N ARG A 254 -28.42 -16.55 4.26
CA ARG A 254 -28.48 -15.60 3.14
C ARG A 254 -27.23 -14.71 3.07
N ARG A 255 -27.07 -13.99 1.98
CA ARG A 255 -26.07 -12.93 1.90
C ARG A 255 -26.44 -11.75 2.79
N ALA A 256 -25.44 -11.21 3.48
CA ALA A 256 -25.60 -9.98 4.24
C ALA A 256 -25.60 -8.75 3.31
N GLY A 257 -26.39 -7.74 3.65
CA GLY A 257 -26.47 -6.45 2.97
C GLY A 257 -25.87 -5.34 3.85
N PHE A 258 -24.55 -5.26 3.89
CA PHE A 258 -23.84 -4.28 4.70
C PHE A 258 -24.01 -2.84 4.21
N THR A 259 -24.19 -1.89 5.10
CA THR A 259 -24.43 -0.47 4.80
C THR A 259 -23.36 0.47 5.34
N GLY A 260 -22.44 -0.02 6.18
CA GLY A 260 -21.41 0.79 6.82
C GLY A 260 -21.93 1.60 8.03
N LYS A 261 -22.97 1.13 8.69
CA LYS A 261 -23.61 1.84 9.81
C LYS A 261 -23.69 0.99 11.07
#